data_8e3b53c9c77b6b9f39bad7860faab5e9
#
_entry.id   8e3b53c9c77b6b9f39bad7860faab5e9
#
_cell.length_a   1.000
_cell.length_b   1.000
_cell.length_c   1.000
_cell.angle_alpha   90.00
_cell.angle_beta   90.00
_cell.angle_gamma   90.00
#
_symmetry.space_group_name_H-M   'P 1'
#
loop_
_entity.id
_entity.type
_entity.pdbx_description
1 polymer ?
#
loop_
_entity_poly.entity_id
_entity_poly.type
_entity_poly.pdbx_seq_one_letter_code
_entity_poly.pdbx_strand_id
1 'polypeptide(L)'
;MNAVQGTAVQVEQKAYEMPPQEGISIAFFLTVADLHRSAHYYEKVFGARILSMGDGNAPPYLQLANIWMILNVGGGPTPDKPTVTLSVPDPNHINSFMNFRVADIQACYELWKSRGAEFITPPIPKYGEIRCYIRDPDGFIIEVGQSTELKYG
;
A
#
# COMPACT_ATOMS: atom_id res chain seq x y z
N MET A 1 21.27 8.64 -6.32
CA MET A 1 20.04 9.38 -5.99
C MET A 1 20.41 10.67 -5.30
N ASN A 2 19.90 11.78 -5.76
CA ASN A 2 20.20 13.05 -5.13
C ASN A 2 19.33 13.27 -3.88
N ALA A 3 19.78 14.16 -2.99
CA ALA A 3 19.12 14.39 -1.71
C ALA A 3 17.70 14.95 -1.87
N VAL A 4 17.47 15.79 -2.89
CA VAL A 4 16.16 16.40 -3.14
C VAL A 4 15.16 15.33 -3.54
N GLN A 5 15.55 14.46 -4.47
CA GLN A 5 14.69 13.36 -4.91
C GLN A 5 14.40 12.41 -3.74
N GLY A 6 15.42 12.07 -2.93
CA GLY A 6 15.24 11.23 -1.76
C GLY A 6 14.24 11.81 -0.77
N THR A 7 14.34 13.12 -0.51
CA THR A 7 13.43 13.81 0.40
C THR A 7 12.00 13.85 -0.13
N ALA A 8 11.83 14.15 -1.42
CA ALA A 8 10.52 14.35 -2.04
C ALA A 8 9.70 13.06 -2.09
N VAL A 9 10.36 11.89 -2.18
CA VAL A 9 9.67 10.61 -2.35
C VAL A 9 9.90 9.67 -1.18
N GLN A 10 10.62 10.09 -0.18
CA GLN A 10 10.91 9.26 0.98
C GLN A 10 9.63 8.99 1.77
N VAL A 11 9.37 7.72 1.99
CA VAL A 11 8.24 7.30 2.79
C VAL A 11 8.63 7.38 4.25
N GLU A 12 7.93 8.24 5.02
CA GLU A 12 8.15 8.30 6.46
C GLU A 12 7.65 7.03 7.10
N GLN A 13 8.52 6.40 7.89
CA GLN A 13 8.17 5.16 8.57
C GLN A 13 8.46 5.29 10.06
N LYS A 14 7.38 5.38 10.83
CA LYS A 14 7.47 5.36 12.27
C LYS A 14 7.49 3.91 12.76
N ALA A 15 8.20 3.67 13.84
CA ALA A 15 8.16 2.37 14.48
C ALA A 15 6.87 2.29 15.31
N TYR A 16 5.92 1.50 14.86
CA TYR A 16 4.69 1.25 15.59
C TYR A 16 4.76 -0.14 16.22
N GLU A 17 4.30 -0.26 17.44
CA GLU A 17 4.15 -1.56 18.07
C GLU A 17 2.85 -2.22 17.63
N MET A 18 2.92 -3.50 17.37
CA MET A 18 1.76 -4.29 17.02
C MET A 18 1.76 -5.58 17.83
N PRO A 19 0.78 -5.86 18.66
CA PRO A 19 -0.38 -5.03 18.95
C PRO A 19 -0.02 -3.82 19.81
N PRO A 20 -0.85 -2.78 19.84
CA PRO A 20 -0.58 -1.62 20.67
C PRO A 20 -0.73 -1.97 22.15
N GLN A 21 0.03 -1.30 23.00
CA GLN A 21 -0.08 -1.50 24.46
C GLN A 21 -1.29 -0.79 25.04
N GLU A 22 -1.74 0.28 24.39
CA GLU A 22 -2.92 1.04 24.82
C GLU A 22 -3.72 1.46 23.61
N GLY A 23 -5.03 1.56 23.77
CA GLY A 23 -5.92 2.02 22.71
C GLY A 23 -6.02 1.06 21.55
N ILE A 24 -6.15 1.62 20.37
CA ILE A 24 -6.30 0.84 19.14
C ILE A 24 -5.29 1.32 18.09
N SER A 25 -4.93 0.43 17.20
CA SER A 25 -4.21 0.76 15.97
C SER A 25 -4.93 0.10 14.80
N ILE A 26 -4.66 0.58 13.60
CA ILE A 26 -5.30 0.07 12.40
C ILE A 26 -4.22 -0.48 11.48
N ALA A 27 -4.41 -1.71 11.04
CA ALA A 27 -3.56 -2.32 10.04
C ALA A 27 -4.39 -2.58 8.79
N PHE A 28 -3.77 -2.57 7.63
CA PHE A 28 -4.42 -2.93 6.39
C PHE A 28 -4.16 -4.41 6.09
N PHE A 29 -5.24 -5.15 5.94
CA PHE A 29 -5.18 -6.59 5.64
C PHE A 29 -5.38 -6.78 4.15
N LEU A 30 -4.38 -7.31 3.46
CA LEU A 30 -4.40 -7.48 2.02
C LEU A 30 -4.32 -8.95 1.65
N THR A 31 -5.30 -9.41 0.88
CA THR A 31 -5.30 -10.76 0.33
C THR A 31 -4.53 -10.78 -0.99
N VAL A 32 -3.53 -11.65 -1.08
CA VAL A 32 -2.61 -11.75 -2.21
C VAL A 32 -2.50 -13.20 -2.67
N ALA A 33 -2.12 -13.40 -3.93
CA ALA A 33 -1.93 -14.75 -4.45
C ALA A 33 -0.59 -15.36 -4.03
N ASP A 34 0.43 -14.54 -3.80
CA ASP A 34 1.77 -14.99 -3.48
C ASP A 34 2.39 -14.06 -2.45
N LEU A 35 2.60 -14.58 -1.23
CA LEU A 35 3.09 -13.78 -0.10
C LEU A 35 4.47 -13.15 -0.36
N HIS A 36 5.40 -13.93 -0.87
CA HIS A 36 6.77 -13.45 -1.11
C HIS A 36 6.80 -12.41 -2.22
N ARG A 37 6.11 -12.68 -3.31
CA ARG A 37 6.02 -11.74 -4.44
C ARG A 37 5.46 -10.40 -3.97
N SER A 38 4.36 -10.42 -3.23
CA SER A 38 3.70 -9.19 -2.80
C SER A 38 4.52 -8.44 -1.76
N ALA A 39 5.08 -9.14 -0.77
CA ALA A 39 5.92 -8.49 0.22
C ALA A 39 7.11 -7.77 -0.43
N HIS A 40 7.79 -8.44 -1.34
CA HIS A 40 8.96 -7.86 -2.01
C HIS A 40 8.57 -6.79 -3.03
N TYR A 41 7.38 -6.86 -3.59
CA TYR A 41 6.85 -5.78 -4.44
C TYR A 41 6.72 -4.47 -3.63
N TYR A 42 6.06 -4.53 -2.48
CA TYR A 42 5.86 -3.35 -1.65
C TYR A 42 7.18 -2.82 -1.09
N GLU A 43 8.11 -3.71 -0.78
CA GLU A 43 9.45 -3.32 -0.35
C GLU A 43 10.19 -2.60 -1.47
N LYS A 44 10.26 -3.22 -2.64
CA LYS A 44 11.04 -2.72 -3.78
C LYS A 44 10.48 -1.42 -4.34
N VAL A 45 9.17 -1.37 -4.56
CA VAL A 45 8.55 -0.24 -5.25
C VAL A 45 8.39 0.95 -4.31
N PHE A 46 7.81 0.71 -3.14
CA PHE A 46 7.41 1.80 -2.24
C PHE A 46 8.30 1.98 -1.03
N GLY A 47 9.26 1.11 -0.82
CA GLY A 47 10.15 1.21 0.34
C GLY A 47 9.52 0.70 1.63
N ALA A 48 8.55 -0.20 1.54
CA ALA A 48 8.01 -0.84 2.73
C ALA A 48 9.10 -1.63 3.46
N ARG A 49 9.00 -1.71 4.78
CA ARG A 49 9.87 -2.56 5.57
C ARG A 49 9.18 -3.88 5.85
N ILE A 50 9.83 -4.98 5.50
CA ILE A 50 9.34 -6.31 5.86
C ILE A 50 9.75 -6.57 7.30
N LEU A 51 8.78 -6.52 8.22
CA LEU A 51 9.03 -6.75 9.63
C LEU A 51 9.18 -8.23 9.95
N SER A 52 8.43 -9.07 9.23
CA SER A 52 8.49 -10.51 9.34
C SER A 52 7.84 -11.12 8.12
N MET A 53 8.41 -12.19 7.60
CA MET A 53 7.76 -12.96 6.54
C MET A 53 6.78 -14.01 7.11
N GLY A 54 6.68 -14.05 8.45
CA GLY A 54 5.83 -15.02 9.10
C GLY A 54 6.40 -16.44 9.06
N ASP A 55 5.59 -17.36 9.53
CA ASP A 55 5.88 -18.79 9.44
C ASP A 55 4.57 -19.50 9.07
N GLY A 56 4.49 -20.81 9.23
CA GLY A 56 3.29 -21.55 8.87
C GLY A 56 2.02 -21.14 9.63
N ASN A 57 2.15 -20.41 10.74
CA ASN A 57 1.04 -20.00 11.59
C ASN A 57 0.82 -18.48 11.62
N ALA A 58 1.84 -17.72 11.26
CA ALA A 58 1.77 -16.26 11.31
C ALA A 58 1.95 -15.67 9.91
N PRO A 59 1.12 -14.67 9.53
CA PRO A 59 1.24 -14.02 8.23
C PRO A 59 2.44 -13.08 8.17
N PRO A 60 2.88 -12.69 6.97
CA PRO A 60 3.85 -11.61 6.83
C PRO A 60 3.30 -10.27 7.33
N TYR A 61 4.18 -9.49 7.94
CA TYR A 61 3.89 -8.13 8.39
C TYR A 61 4.87 -7.17 7.75
N LEU A 62 4.33 -6.08 7.20
CA LEU A 62 5.11 -5.00 6.62
C LEU A 62 4.70 -3.69 7.25
N GLN A 63 5.62 -2.72 7.25
CA GLN A 63 5.27 -1.34 7.55
C GLN A 63 5.51 -0.50 6.31
N LEU A 64 4.49 0.24 5.89
CA LEU A 64 4.56 1.16 4.77
C LEU A 64 4.06 2.52 5.25
N ALA A 65 4.96 3.52 5.28
CA ALA A 65 4.64 4.84 5.81
C ALA A 65 4.07 4.73 7.23
N ASN A 66 2.87 5.23 7.45
CA ASN A 66 2.21 5.24 8.75
C ASN A 66 1.24 4.09 8.95
N ILE A 67 1.36 3.01 8.17
CA ILE A 67 0.42 1.89 8.28
C ILE A 67 1.18 0.56 8.31
N TRP A 68 0.61 -0.40 9.04
CA TRP A 68 1.04 -1.79 8.98
C TRP A 68 0.19 -2.52 7.97
N MET A 69 0.82 -3.42 7.22
CA MET A 69 0.14 -4.31 6.29
C MET A 69 0.31 -5.74 6.75
N ILE A 70 -0.79 -6.49 6.69
CA ILE A 70 -0.80 -7.92 6.97
C ILE A 70 -1.16 -8.60 5.65
N LEU A 71 -0.31 -9.52 5.19
CA LEU A 71 -0.57 -10.22 3.92
C LEU A 71 -1.11 -11.61 4.20
N ASN A 72 -2.05 -12.05 3.37
CA ASN A 72 -2.71 -13.33 3.52
C ASN A 72 -3.07 -13.89 2.14
N VAL A 73 -3.01 -15.20 1.97
CA VAL A 73 -3.35 -15.81 0.67
C VAL A 73 -4.85 -16.05 0.50
N GLY A 74 -5.65 -15.69 1.49
CA GLY A 74 -7.08 -15.83 1.38
C GLY A 74 -7.57 -17.24 1.67
N GLY A 75 -8.80 -17.50 1.24
CA GLY A 75 -9.50 -18.72 1.54
C GLY A 75 -10.65 -18.51 2.51
N GLY A 76 -11.13 -19.54 3.10
CA GLY A 76 -12.24 -19.48 4.05
C GLY A 76 -13.46 -20.19 3.52
N PRO A 77 -14.61 -20.16 4.23
CA PRO A 77 -14.81 -19.55 5.56
C PRO A 77 -13.97 -20.20 6.67
N THR A 78 -13.85 -19.50 7.77
CA THR A 78 -13.15 -19.98 8.96
C THR A 78 -14.07 -19.85 10.18
N PRO A 79 -13.76 -20.53 11.31
CA PRO A 79 -14.64 -20.46 12.49
C PRO A 79 -14.90 -19.05 13.02
N ASP A 80 -13.95 -18.13 12.85
CA ASP A 80 -14.08 -16.73 13.30
C ASP A 80 -14.73 -15.80 12.28
N LYS A 81 -14.96 -16.28 11.05
CA LYS A 81 -15.72 -15.58 10.02
C LYS A 81 -16.41 -16.61 9.11
N PRO A 82 -17.45 -17.25 9.63
CA PRO A 82 -18.00 -18.48 9.03
C PRO A 82 -18.74 -18.28 7.71
N THR A 83 -19.01 -17.03 7.32
CA THR A 83 -19.73 -16.73 6.07
C THR A 83 -18.88 -15.93 5.08
N VAL A 84 -17.58 -15.71 5.40
CA VAL A 84 -16.74 -14.82 4.61
C VAL A 84 -15.61 -15.61 3.96
N THR A 85 -15.43 -15.40 2.66
CA THR A 85 -14.29 -15.91 1.91
C THR A 85 -13.43 -14.72 1.53
N LEU A 86 -12.12 -14.82 1.78
CA LEU A 86 -11.15 -13.83 1.36
C LEU A 86 -10.57 -14.25 0.01
N SER A 87 -10.53 -13.30 -0.93
CA SER A 87 -9.99 -13.56 -2.27
C SER A 87 -9.23 -12.35 -2.76
N VAL A 88 -8.36 -12.58 -3.76
CA VAL A 88 -7.72 -11.47 -4.46
C VAL A 88 -8.78 -10.61 -5.13
N PRO A 89 -8.52 -9.30 -5.33
CA PRO A 89 -9.52 -8.42 -5.91
C PRO A 89 -9.80 -8.73 -7.38
N ASP A 90 -11.01 -8.36 -7.82
CA ASP A 90 -11.28 -8.20 -9.24
C ASP A 90 -10.69 -6.85 -9.64
N PRO A 91 -9.69 -6.81 -10.53
CA PRO A 91 -8.95 -5.56 -10.79
C PRO A 91 -9.79 -4.44 -11.42
N ASN A 92 -10.99 -4.74 -11.88
CA ASN A 92 -11.86 -3.74 -12.50
C ASN A 92 -13.13 -3.45 -11.71
N HIS A 93 -13.37 -4.17 -10.59
CA HIS A 93 -14.58 -4.02 -9.78
C HIS A 93 -14.20 -4.00 -8.31
N ILE A 94 -13.81 -2.83 -7.83
CA ILE A 94 -13.31 -2.66 -6.46
C ILE A 94 -14.28 -1.83 -5.64
N ASN A 95 -14.22 -1.99 -4.32
CA ASN A 95 -15.00 -1.17 -3.38
C ASN A 95 -14.12 -0.41 -2.39
N SER A 96 -12.83 -0.63 -2.43
CA SER A 96 -11.89 0.05 -1.53
C SER A 96 -10.49 0.03 -2.13
N PHE A 97 -9.67 0.97 -1.71
CA PHE A 97 -8.27 1.04 -2.12
C PHE A 97 -7.48 1.83 -1.09
N MET A 98 -6.17 1.65 -1.09
CA MET A 98 -5.29 2.51 -0.32
C MET A 98 -5.10 3.81 -1.08
N ASN A 99 -5.04 4.92 -0.35
CA ASN A 99 -4.83 6.25 -0.90
C ASN A 99 -3.50 6.78 -0.37
N PHE A 100 -2.51 6.88 -1.25
CA PHE A 100 -1.20 7.41 -0.90
C PHE A 100 -1.21 8.92 -1.12
N ARG A 101 -1.10 9.70 -0.04
CA ARG A 101 -1.01 11.15 -0.13
C ARG A 101 0.46 11.52 -0.19
N VAL A 102 0.88 12.21 -1.25
CA VAL A 102 2.28 12.48 -1.54
C VAL A 102 2.54 13.97 -1.71
N ALA A 103 3.77 14.36 -1.43
CA ALA A 103 4.18 15.75 -1.58
C ALA A 103 4.52 16.11 -3.04
N ASP A 104 5.03 15.14 -3.80
CA ASP A 104 5.45 15.35 -5.18
C ASP A 104 5.08 14.11 -6.01
N ILE A 105 3.91 14.17 -6.63
CA ILE A 105 3.38 13.02 -7.36
C ILE A 105 4.19 12.70 -8.63
N GLN A 106 4.73 13.72 -9.29
CA GLN A 106 5.51 13.48 -10.50
C GLN A 106 6.80 12.72 -10.16
N ALA A 107 7.48 13.10 -9.09
CA ALA A 107 8.67 12.40 -8.63
C ALA A 107 8.34 10.96 -8.21
N CYS A 108 7.23 10.77 -7.49
CA CYS A 108 6.76 9.43 -7.10
C CYS A 108 6.43 8.58 -8.32
N TYR A 109 5.72 9.16 -9.28
CA TYR A 109 5.36 8.46 -10.51
C TYR A 109 6.59 7.93 -11.23
N GLU A 110 7.58 8.80 -11.45
CA GLU A 110 8.79 8.42 -12.17
C GLU A 110 9.60 7.37 -11.42
N LEU A 111 9.76 7.55 -10.10
CA LEU A 111 10.53 6.62 -9.28
C LEU A 111 9.86 5.25 -9.21
N TRP A 112 8.58 5.22 -8.87
CA TRP A 112 7.88 3.95 -8.69
C TRP A 112 7.71 3.20 -10.01
N LYS A 113 7.48 3.93 -11.09
CA LYS A 113 7.44 3.34 -12.42
C LYS A 113 8.79 2.69 -12.77
N SER A 114 9.89 3.37 -12.45
CA SER A 114 11.23 2.82 -12.69
C SER A 114 11.50 1.55 -11.86
N ARG A 115 10.79 1.38 -10.76
CA ARG A 115 10.90 0.22 -9.88
C ARG A 115 9.90 -0.88 -10.21
N GLY A 116 9.09 -0.70 -11.24
CA GLY A 116 8.18 -1.74 -11.74
C GLY A 116 6.71 -1.55 -11.42
N ALA A 117 6.30 -0.41 -10.88
CA ALA A 117 4.87 -0.15 -10.66
C ALA A 117 4.12 -0.02 -11.99
N GLU A 118 2.95 -0.65 -12.06
CA GLU A 118 2.06 -0.54 -13.21
C GLU A 118 1.05 0.56 -12.95
N PHE A 119 1.19 1.68 -13.66
CA PHE A 119 0.25 2.80 -13.54
C PHE A 119 -0.86 2.66 -14.57
N ILE A 120 -2.09 2.91 -14.12
CA ILE A 120 -3.25 2.91 -15.02
C ILE A 120 -3.20 4.13 -15.93
N THR A 121 -2.82 5.30 -15.37
CA THR A 121 -2.58 6.52 -16.12
C THR A 121 -1.39 7.26 -15.53
N PRO A 122 -0.76 8.16 -16.28
CA PRO A 122 0.14 9.15 -15.66
C PRO A 122 -0.67 10.10 -14.77
N PRO A 123 0.02 10.95 -13.97
CA PRO A 123 -0.68 11.92 -13.12
C PRO A 123 -1.59 12.85 -13.92
N ILE A 124 -2.82 13.02 -13.45
CA ILE A 124 -3.88 13.80 -14.11
C ILE A 124 -4.49 14.77 -13.10
N PRO A 125 -4.65 16.07 -13.46
CA PRO A 125 -5.36 17.02 -12.60
C PRO A 125 -6.83 16.64 -12.43
N LYS A 126 -7.31 16.72 -11.19
CA LYS A 126 -8.70 16.42 -10.88
C LYS A 126 -9.12 17.06 -9.55
N TYR A 127 -10.13 17.92 -9.57
CA TYR A 127 -10.77 18.48 -8.37
C TYR A 127 -9.79 19.06 -7.33
N GLY A 128 -8.87 19.92 -7.76
CA GLY A 128 -7.92 20.54 -6.83
C GLY A 128 -6.82 19.62 -6.35
N GLU A 129 -6.57 18.55 -7.06
CA GLU A 129 -5.42 17.68 -6.82
C GLU A 129 -4.94 17.07 -8.12
N ILE A 130 -3.82 16.37 -8.04
CA ILE A 130 -3.28 15.59 -9.15
C ILE A 130 -3.32 14.14 -8.70
N ARG A 131 -3.83 13.24 -9.57
CA ARG A 131 -4.05 11.83 -9.20
C ARG A 131 -3.51 10.88 -10.25
N CYS A 132 -3.10 9.73 -9.80
CA CYS A 132 -2.92 8.56 -10.66
C CYS A 132 -3.21 7.30 -9.83
N TYR A 133 -3.30 6.16 -10.51
CA TYR A 133 -3.64 4.90 -9.87
C TYR A 133 -2.65 3.84 -10.30
N ILE A 134 -2.36 2.94 -9.37
CA ILE A 134 -1.42 1.84 -9.57
C ILE A 134 -2.18 0.53 -9.37
N ARG A 135 -1.83 -0.49 -10.16
CA ARG A 135 -2.22 -1.87 -9.91
C ARG A 135 -1.06 -2.59 -9.27
N ASP A 136 -1.31 -3.24 -8.14
CA ASP A 136 -0.30 -4.11 -7.56
C ASP A 136 -0.28 -5.46 -8.30
N PRO A 137 0.59 -6.43 -7.92
CA PRO A 137 0.69 -7.69 -8.66
C PRO A 137 -0.61 -8.49 -8.75
N ASP A 138 -1.53 -8.33 -7.81
CA ASP A 138 -2.83 -9.00 -7.85
C ASP A 138 -3.94 -8.14 -8.46
N GLY A 139 -3.60 -6.93 -8.89
CA GLY A 139 -4.58 -5.99 -9.41
C GLY A 139 -5.24 -5.12 -8.34
N PHE A 140 -4.77 -5.18 -7.08
CA PHE A 140 -5.26 -4.28 -6.05
C PHE A 140 -4.91 -2.84 -6.42
N ILE A 141 -5.89 -1.95 -6.29
CA ILE A 141 -5.75 -0.57 -6.74
C ILE A 141 -5.22 0.31 -5.61
N ILE A 142 -4.26 1.16 -5.95
CA ILE A 142 -3.71 2.18 -5.06
C ILE A 142 -3.88 3.52 -5.73
N GLU A 143 -4.55 4.46 -5.05
CA GLU A 143 -4.62 5.84 -5.52
C GLU A 143 -3.41 6.60 -5.00
N VAL A 144 -2.81 7.40 -5.88
CA VAL A 144 -1.76 8.34 -5.49
C VAL A 144 -2.28 9.74 -5.76
N GLY A 145 -2.24 10.60 -4.76
CA GLY A 145 -2.78 11.94 -4.87
C GLY A 145 -1.91 13.00 -4.21
N GLN A 146 -1.79 14.13 -4.90
CA GLN A 146 -1.13 15.32 -4.40
C GLN A 146 -2.14 16.45 -4.39
N SER A 147 -2.39 17.04 -3.23
CA SER A 147 -3.27 18.20 -3.12
C SER A 147 -2.58 19.43 -3.70
N THR A 148 -3.26 20.13 -4.60
CA THR A 148 -2.76 21.38 -5.17
C THR A 148 -3.31 22.61 -4.45
N GLU A 149 -4.32 22.38 -3.58
CA GLU A 149 -4.92 23.41 -2.75
C GLU A 149 -5.00 22.93 -1.33
N LEU A 150 -4.56 23.74 -0.37
CA LEU A 150 -4.73 23.45 1.04
C LEU A 150 -6.13 23.89 1.46
N LYS A 151 -6.98 22.92 1.71
CA LYS A 151 -8.37 23.18 2.11
C LYS A 151 -8.60 22.98 3.61
N TYR A 152 -7.59 22.55 4.33
CA TYR A 152 -7.67 22.27 5.74
C TYR A 152 -6.79 23.27 6.47
N GLY A 153 -7.40 24.23 7.04
CA GLY A 153 -6.70 25.26 7.80
C GLY A 153 -6.44 24.85 9.22
#